data_fba7f90330a6ff4fe0cc4c437e6b4969
#
_entry.id   fba7f90330a6ff4fe0cc4c437e6b4969
#
_cell.length_a   1.000
_cell.length_b   1.000
_cell.length_c   1.000
_cell.angle_alpha   90.00
_cell.angle_beta   90.00
_cell.angle_gamma   90.00
#
_symmetry.space_group_name_H-M   'P 1'
#
loop_
_entity.id
_entity.type
_entity.pdbx_description
1 polymer ?
#
loop_
_entity_poly.entity_id
_entity_poly.type
_entity_poly.pdbx_seq_one_letter_code
_entity_poly.pdbx_strand_id
1 'polypeptide(L)'
;MFKIIFSFIVLQLGMLTNIYAGDLHDQSSHDHSHVDVDGSKTKIDPVKYNNFVRDLSGGQVAIVDVKGMVCDFCARGIEKTFYDDKEVKKVSVDLRSGKVLVAYSDNKKIDIDEIKNIFLINGQTATNVIVNQL
;
A
#
# COMPACT_ATOMS: atom_id res chain seq x y z
N MET A 1 11.73 76.85 4.41
CA MET A 1 12.27 75.54 4.17
C MET A 1 11.41 74.39 4.80
N PHE A 2 10.49 74.72 5.68
CA PHE A 2 9.68 73.67 6.36
C PHE A 2 8.41 73.23 5.60
N LYS A 3 7.97 74.03 4.61
CA LYS A 3 6.75 73.73 3.82
C LYS A 3 6.95 72.72 2.63
N ILE A 4 8.18 72.47 2.22
CA ILE A 4 8.48 71.61 1.06
C ILE A 4 8.59 70.14 1.50
N ILE A 5 8.94 69.89 2.75
CA ILE A 5 9.13 68.53 3.28
C ILE A 5 7.78 67.82 3.52
N PHE A 6 6.72 68.60 3.83
CA PHE A 6 5.40 68.05 4.10
C PHE A 6 4.65 67.58 2.82
N SER A 7 5.04 68.20 1.67
CA SER A 7 4.39 67.81 0.37
C SER A 7 4.89 66.51 -0.20
N PHE A 8 6.07 66.04 0.20
CA PHE A 8 6.63 64.80 -0.30
C PHE A 8 6.16 63.55 0.46
N ILE A 9 5.67 63.73 1.70
CA ILE A 9 5.21 62.59 2.52
C ILE A 9 3.81 62.13 2.13
N VAL A 10 2.99 63.04 1.55
CA VAL A 10 1.60 62.68 1.17
C VAL A 10 1.55 61.93 -0.17
N LEU A 11 2.61 62.01 -1.00
CA LEU A 11 2.64 61.38 -2.31
C LEU A 11 3.12 59.91 -2.31
N GLN A 12 3.60 59.43 -1.18
CA GLN A 12 4.11 58.07 -1.04
C GLN A 12 3.08 57.09 -0.44
N LEU A 13 1.87 57.54 -0.07
CA LEU A 13 0.86 56.74 0.60
C LEU A 13 -0.20 56.14 -0.38
N GLY A 14 0.01 56.29 -1.69
CA GLY A 14 -0.98 55.96 -2.71
C GLY A 14 -0.74 54.67 -3.53
N MET A 15 0.31 53.87 -3.26
CA MET A 15 0.63 52.69 -4.03
C MET A 15 0.81 51.42 -3.19
N LEU A 16 -0.11 51.18 -2.28
CA LEU A 16 -0.33 49.85 -1.72
C LEU A 16 -1.61 49.26 -2.35
N THR A 17 -1.59 49.10 -3.68
CA THR A 17 -2.57 48.24 -4.33
C THR A 17 -2.22 46.80 -4.04
N ASN A 18 -3.07 46.19 -3.26
CA ASN A 18 -3.16 44.79 -2.98
C ASN A 18 -2.96 43.96 -4.24
N ILE A 19 -1.82 43.30 -4.34
CA ILE A 19 -1.69 42.10 -5.17
C ILE A 19 -2.12 40.94 -4.27
N TYR A 20 -3.42 40.74 -4.13
CA TYR A 20 -3.95 39.44 -3.81
C TYR A 20 -3.85 38.62 -5.09
N ALA A 21 -2.69 38.05 -5.35
CA ALA A 21 -2.59 36.87 -6.18
C ALA A 21 -3.37 35.79 -5.41
N GLY A 22 -4.60 35.56 -5.84
CA GLY A 22 -5.35 34.39 -5.45
C GLY A 22 -4.57 33.18 -5.88
N ASP A 23 -3.88 32.53 -4.96
CA ASP A 23 -3.49 31.16 -5.09
C ASP A 23 -4.80 30.37 -5.24
N LEU A 24 -5.15 30.09 -6.48
CA LEU A 24 -5.99 28.97 -6.80
C LEU A 24 -5.19 27.73 -6.41
N HIS A 25 -5.23 27.43 -5.11
CA HIS A 25 -4.89 26.12 -4.63
C HIS A 25 -5.92 25.19 -5.23
N ASP A 26 -5.58 24.65 -6.39
CA ASP A 26 -6.25 23.50 -6.96
C ASP A 26 -6.09 22.38 -5.91
N GLN A 27 -7.03 22.34 -4.97
CA GLN A 27 -7.27 21.18 -4.15
C GLN A 27 -7.82 20.13 -5.13
N SER A 28 -6.92 19.51 -5.86
CA SER A 28 -7.19 18.16 -6.32
C SER A 28 -7.44 17.36 -5.04
N SER A 29 -8.69 17.28 -4.68
CA SER A 29 -9.19 16.30 -3.73
C SER A 29 -8.75 14.95 -4.30
N HIS A 30 -7.59 14.45 -3.82
CA HIS A 30 -7.29 13.05 -3.91
C HIS A 30 -8.39 12.38 -3.10
N ASP A 31 -9.49 12.08 -3.80
CA ASP A 31 -10.49 11.14 -3.33
C ASP A 31 -9.75 9.80 -3.17
N HIS A 32 -9.17 9.62 -2.00
CA HIS A 32 -8.73 8.33 -1.52
C HIS A 32 -10.00 7.55 -1.16
N SER A 33 -10.81 7.27 -2.19
CA SER A 33 -11.78 6.21 -2.09
C SER A 33 -10.95 4.96 -1.81
N HIS A 34 -10.87 4.57 -0.55
CA HIS A 34 -10.33 3.30 -0.12
C HIS A 34 -11.23 2.22 -0.71
N VAL A 35 -10.96 1.85 -1.96
CA VAL A 35 -11.61 0.70 -2.57
C VAL A 35 -11.21 -0.49 -1.73
N ASP A 36 -12.16 -1.02 -0.99
CA ASP A 36 -11.97 -2.23 -0.20
C ASP A 36 -11.70 -3.38 -1.17
N VAL A 37 -10.42 -3.67 -1.38
CA VAL A 37 -9.98 -4.71 -2.29
C VAL A 37 -10.31 -6.06 -1.65
N ASP A 38 -11.08 -6.87 -2.40
CA ASP A 38 -11.45 -8.22 -2.02
C ASP A 38 -10.79 -9.22 -2.98
N GLY A 39 -9.76 -9.91 -2.51
CA GLY A 39 -8.99 -10.87 -3.28
C GLY A 39 -9.83 -12.04 -3.83
N SER A 40 -10.95 -12.38 -3.18
CA SER A 40 -11.82 -13.46 -3.66
C SER A 40 -12.51 -13.13 -4.99
N LYS A 41 -12.62 -11.85 -5.34
CA LYS A 41 -13.25 -11.36 -6.58
C LYS A 41 -12.27 -11.22 -7.73
N THR A 42 -10.99 -11.41 -7.50
CA THR A 42 -9.92 -11.28 -8.50
C THR A 42 -9.30 -12.64 -8.80
N LYS A 43 -8.74 -12.80 -9.99
CA LYS A 43 -7.92 -13.95 -10.33
C LYS A 43 -6.45 -13.64 -10.10
N ILE A 44 -5.67 -14.68 -9.77
CA ILE A 44 -4.22 -14.54 -9.74
C ILE A 44 -3.71 -14.28 -11.16
N ASP A 45 -2.80 -13.33 -11.28
CA ASP A 45 -2.10 -13.07 -12.55
C ASP A 45 -1.08 -14.18 -12.81
N PRO A 46 -1.23 -14.97 -13.90
CA PRO A 46 -0.32 -16.06 -14.19
C PRO A 46 1.14 -15.61 -14.38
N VAL A 47 1.35 -14.39 -14.90
CA VAL A 47 2.69 -13.85 -15.13
C VAL A 47 3.35 -13.55 -13.78
N LYS A 48 2.62 -12.94 -12.85
CA LYS A 48 3.10 -12.68 -11.48
C LYS A 48 3.39 -13.99 -10.75
N TYR A 49 2.50 -14.96 -10.85
CA TYR A 49 2.71 -16.27 -10.24
C TYR A 49 3.97 -16.96 -10.78
N ASN A 50 4.12 -17.06 -12.10
CA ASN A 50 5.26 -17.68 -12.74
C ASN A 50 6.58 -16.96 -12.38
N ASN A 51 6.57 -15.64 -12.31
CA ASN A 51 7.73 -14.87 -11.86
C ASN A 51 8.06 -15.11 -10.38
N PHE A 52 7.03 -15.30 -9.56
CA PHE A 52 7.22 -15.58 -8.14
C PHE A 52 7.89 -16.93 -7.90
N VAL A 53 7.46 -17.98 -8.63
CA VAL A 53 7.97 -19.34 -8.45
C VAL A 53 9.23 -19.65 -9.22
N ARG A 54 9.62 -18.82 -10.19
CA ARG A 54 10.74 -19.07 -11.14
C ARG A 54 12.02 -19.47 -10.45
N ASP A 55 12.37 -18.83 -9.34
CA ASP A 55 13.66 -18.99 -8.66
C ASP A 55 13.56 -19.96 -7.45
N LEU A 56 12.42 -20.64 -7.32
CA LEU A 56 12.19 -21.60 -6.25
C LEU A 56 12.55 -23.01 -6.73
N SER A 57 13.42 -23.69 -5.98
CA SER A 57 13.79 -25.08 -6.22
C SER A 57 12.98 -26.01 -5.30
N GLY A 58 11.69 -26.25 -5.66
CA GLY A 58 10.79 -27.03 -4.82
C GLY A 58 10.20 -26.24 -3.65
N GLY A 59 9.37 -26.90 -2.87
CA GLY A 59 8.62 -26.32 -1.76
C GLY A 59 7.13 -26.24 -2.04
N GLN A 60 6.44 -25.47 -1.24
CA GLN A 60 5.01 -25.26 -1.34
C GLN A 60 4.71 -23.77 -1.45
N VAL A 61 3.67 -23.40 -2.19
CA VAL A 61 3.20 -22.02 -2.31
C VAL A 61 1.77 -21.92 -1.83
N ALA A 62 1.55 -21.11 -0.80
CA ALA A 62 0.22 -20.68 -0.41
C ALA A 62 -0.19 -19.46 -1.22
N ILE A 63 -1.34 -19.54 -1.87
CA ILE A 63 -2.02 -18.45 -2.56
C ILE A 63 -3.16 -18.00 -1.67
N VAL A 64 -3.11 -16.77 -1.18
CA VAL A 64 -4.09 -16.25 -0.22
C VAL A 64 -4.90 -15.12 -0.84
N ASP A 65 -6.21 -15.25 -0.78
CA ASP A 65 -7.15 -14.19 -1.11
C ASP A 65 -7.40 -13.35 0.14
N VAL A 66 -7.14 -12.05 0.07
CA VAL A 66 -7.20 -11.17 1.24
C VAL A 66 -8.18 -10.02 1.01
N LYS A 67 -8.98 -9.75 2.02
CA LYS A 67 -9.86 -8.58 2.11
C LYS A 67 -9.37 -7.59 3.15
N GLY A 68 -9.51 -6.27 2.87
CA GLY A 68 -9.12 -5.22 3.79
C GLY A 68 -7.66 -4.76 3.65
N MET A 69 -6.97 -5.17 2.59
CA MET A 69 -5.58 -4.80 2.33
C MET A 69 -5.53 -3.51 1.51
N VAL A 70 -5.42 -2.37 2.19
CA VAL A 70 -5.63 -1.05 1.57
C VAL A 70 -4.38 -0.17 1.50
N CYS A 71 -3.25 -0.59 2.08
CA CYS A 71 -2.06 0.25 2.14
C CYS A 71 -0.73 -0.54 2.14
N ASP A 72 0.34 0.12 1.66
CA ASP A 72 1.70 -0.44 1.67
C ASP A 72 2.20 -0.80 3.07
N PHE A 73 1.77 -0.07 4.08
CA PHE A 73 2.16 -0.35 5.45
C PHE A 73 1.60 -1.69 5.93
N CYS A 74 0.36 -2.00 5.55
CA CYS A 74 -0.28 -3.29 5.84
C CYS A 74 0.47 -4.43 5.14
N ALA A 75 0.86 -4.23 3.87
CA ALA A 75 1.64 -5.21 3.11
C ALA A 75 2.97 -5.53 3.80
N ARG A 76 3.71 -4.52 4.24
CA ARG A 76 4.98 -4.69 4.97
C ARG A 76 4.81 -5.41 6.30
N GLY A 77 3.70 -5.14 7.02
CA GLY A 77 3.36 -5.85 8.26
C GLY A 77 3.16 -7.34 8.03
N ILE A 78 2.42 -7.70 6.98
CA ILE A 78 2.19 -9.09 6.56
C ILE A 78 3.51 -9.75 6.17
N GLU A 79 4.29 -9.13 5.27
CA GLU A 79 5.58 -9.67 4.84
C GLU A 79 6.51 -9.95 6.03
N LYS A 80 6.64 -8.97 6.94
CA LYS A 80 7.47 -9.11 8.14
C LYS A 80 7.01 -10.28 9.00
N THR A 81 5.71 -10.41 9.24
CA THR A 81 5.17 -11.48 10.09
C THR A 81 5.42 -12.86 9.47
N PHE A 82 5.31 -13.00 8.14
CA PHE A 82 5.65 -14.25 7.48
C PHE A 82 7.14 -14.56 7.53
N TYR A 83 8.02 -13.57 7.38
CA TYR A 83 9.47 -13.79 7.45
C TYR A 83 9.99 -14.07 8.86
N ASP A 84 9.18 -13.91 9.90
CA ASP A 84 9.53 -14.39 11.25
C ASP A 84 9.55 -15.93 11.32
N ASP A 85 8.87 -16.62 10.39
CA ASP A 85 8.98 -18.07 10.20
C ASP A 85 10.16 -18.40 9.27
N LYS A 86 11.16 -19.15 9.79
CA LYS A 86 12.37 -19.54 9.06
C LYS A 86 12.11 -20.47 7.87
N GLU A 87 10.94 -21.12 7.84
CA GLU A 87 10.53 -21.99 6.73
C GLU A 87 9.92 -21.21 5.57
N VAL A 88 9.67 -19.90 5.73
CA VAL A 88 9.22 -19.02 4.65
C VAL A 88 10.41 -18.60 3.80
N LYS A 89 10.37 -18.93 2.52
CA LYS A 89 11.40 -18.62 1.52
C LYS A 89 11.16 -17.30 0.80
N LYS A 90 9.90 -16.99 0.51
CA LYS A 90 9.54 -15.80 -0.26
C LYS A 90 8.11 -15.38 0.02
N VAL A 91 7.87 -14.08 0.07
CA VAL A 91 6.53 -13.49 0.19
C VAL A 91 6.35 -12.45 -0.91
N SER A 92 5.15 -12.35 -1.44
CA SER A 92 4.77 -11.30 -2.39
C SER A 92 3.34 -10.85 -2.12
N VAL A 93 3.16 -9.56 -1.93
CA VAL A 93 1.86 -8.95 -1.66
C VAL A 93 1.43 -8.12 -2.87
N ASP A 94 0.27 -8.42 -3.44
CA ASP A 94 -0.35 -7.63 -4.51
C ASP A 94 -1.58 -6.90 -3.99
N LEU A 95 -1.39 -5.63 -3.62
CA LEU A 95 -2.44 -4.76 -3.10
C LEU A 95 -3.59 -4.55 -4.08
N ARG A 96 -3.31 -4.53 -5.40
CA ARG A 96 -4.34 -4.27 -6.41
C ARG A 96 -5.34 -5.41 -6.53
N SER A 97 -4.83 -6.63 -6.44
CA SER A 97 -5.64 -7.83 -6.59
C SER A 97 -6.07 -8.45 -5.27
N GLY A 98 -5.55 -7.95 -4.14
CA GLY A 98 -5.78 -8.56 -2.84
C GLY A 98 -5.23 -9.98 -2.75
N LYS A 99 -4.11 -10.26 -3.44
CA LYS A 99 -3.46 -11.58 -3.44
C LYS A 99 -2.15 -11.53 -2.67
N VAL A 100 -1.91 -12.55 -1.87
CA VAL A 100 -0.62 -12.79 -1.24
C VAL A 100 -0.11 -14.18 -1.61
N LEU A 101 1.16 -14.25 -2.02
CA LEU A 101 1.87 -15.49 -2.30
C LEU A 101 2.91 -15.70 -1.20
N VAL A 102 2.92 -16.87 -0.61
CA VAL A 102 3.91 -17.26 0.39
C VAL A 102 4.53 -18.60 0.00
N ALA A 103 5.84 -18.59 -0.24
CA ALA A 103 6.59 -19.81 -0.53
C ALA A 103 7.22 -20.36 0.74
N TYR A 104 7.04 -21.64 0.96
CA TYR A 104 7.57 -22.38 2.09
C TYR A 104 8.56 -23.46 1.63
N SER A 105 9.41 -23.91 2.55
CA SER A 105 10.27 -25.07 2.34
C SER A 105 9.45 -26.37 2.18
N ASP A 106 10.06 -27.40 1.60
CA ASP A 106 9.42 -28.72 1.44
C ASP A 106 9.02 -29.36 2.77
N ASN A 107 9.76 -29.06 3.82
CA ASN A 107 9.58 -29.67 5.13
C ASN A 107 8.49 -29.01 5.98
N LYS A 108 8.00 -27.83 5.59
CA LYS A 108 6.96 -27.11 6.33
C LYS A 108 5.63 -27.82 6.17
N LYS A 109 5.04 -28.22 7.27
CA LYS A 109 3.62 -28.56 7.29
C LYS A 109 2.82 -27.26 7.39
N ILE A 110 2.18 -26.89 6.28
CA ILE A 110 1.37 -25.68 6.22
C ILE A 110 0.08 -25.89 7.01
N ASP A 111 -0.16 -24.97 7.95
CA ASP A 111 -1.42 -24.84 8.67
C ASP A 111 -2.19 -23.62 8.12
N ILE A 112 -3.36 -23.88 7.54
CA ILE A 112 -4.22 -22.82 6.97
C ILE A 112 -4.74 -21.86 8.04
N ASP A 113 -5.01 -22.37 9.23
CA ASP A 113 -5.52 -21.54 10.32
C ASP A 113 -4.41 -20.62 10.88
N GLU A 114 -3.15 -21.09 10.92
CA GLU A 114 -1.98 -20.24 11.20
C GLU A 114 -1.87 -19.10 10.18
N ILE A 115 -1.97 -19.41 8.88
CA ILE A 115 -1.95 -18.38 7.82
C ILE A 115 -3.06 -17.37 8.03
N LYS A 116 -4.30 -17.81 8.23
CA LYS A 116 -5.44 -16.92 8.46
C LYS A 116 -5.25 -16.02 9.68
N ASN A 117 -4.68 -16.57 10.75
CA ASN A 117 -4.41 -15.81 11.97
C ASN A 117 -3.36 -14.72 11.74
N ILE A 118 -2.34 -14.95 10.91
CA ILE A 118 -1.35 -13.93 10.53
C ILE A 118 -2.05 -12.72 9.90
N PHE A 119 -3.00 -12.92 9.01
CA PHE A 119 -3.77 -11.82 8.42
C PHE A 119 -4.65 -11.12 9.47
N LEU A 120 -5.31 -11.89 10.31
CA LEU A 120 -6.21 -11.35 11.35
C LEU A 120 -5.48 -10.41 12.33
N ILE A 121 -4.32 -10.81 12.84
CA ILE A 121 -3.52 -9.98 13.75
C ILE A 121 -2.93 -8.72 13.08
N ASN A 122 -2.82 -8.73 11.75
CA ASN A 122 -2.43 -7.57 10.95
C ASN A 122 -3.64 -6.73 10.45
N GLY A 123 -4.85 -7.02 10.95
CA GLY A 123 -6.06 -6.25 10.66
C GLY A 123 -6.70 -6.55 9.29
N GLN A 124 -6.35 -7.68 8.64
CA GLN A 124 -6.94 -8.12 7.38
C GLN A 124 -7.65 -9.45 7.54
N THR A 125 -8.37 -9.87 6.49
CA THR A 125 -9.07 -11.14 6.47
C THR A 125 -8.60 -11.99 5.29
N ALA A 126 -8.00 -13.16 5.56
CA ALA A 126 -7.77 -14.18 4.54
C ALA A 126 -9.09 -14.91 4.26
N THR A 127 -9.65 -14.68 3.08
CA THR A 127 -10.95 -15.23 2.68
C THR A 127 -10.82 -16.64 2.07
N ASN A 128 -9.67 -16.92 1.45
CA ASN A 128 -9.37 -18.22 0.87
C ASN A 128 -7.86 -18.49 0.91
N VAL A 129 -7.48 -19.75 1.05
CA VAL A 129 -6.08 -20.20 1.01
C VAL A 129 -5.99 -21.47 0.17
N ILE A 130 -5.18 -21.42 -0.89
CA ILE A 130 -4.89 -22.55 -1.75
C ILE A 130 -3.40 -22.86 -1.62
N VAL A 131 -3.05 -24.14 -1.44
CA VAL A 131 -1.65 -24.57 -1.32
C VAL A 131 -1.31 -25.45 -2.55
N ASN A 132 -0.28 -25.05 -3.28
CA ASN A 132 0.27 -25.79 -4.41
C ASN A 132 1.66 -26.32 -4.06
N GLN A 133 1.93 -27.55 -4.47
CA GLN A 133 3.27 -28.12 -4.47
C GLN A 133 4.02 -27.67 -5.73
N LEU A 134 5.32 -27.34 -5.61
CA LEU A 134 6.20 -26.95 -6.72
C LEU A 134 6.96 -28.14 -7.26
#